data_b4cd29d86da28f2e61bb2f921d6406de
#
_entry.id   b4cd29d86da28f2e61bb2f921d6406de
#
_cell.length_a   1.000
_cell.length_b   1.000
_cell.length_c   1.000
_cell.angle_alpha   90.00
_cell.angle_beta   90.00
_cell.angle_gamma   90.00
#
_symmetry.space_group_name_H-M   'P 1'
#
loop_
_entity.id
_entity.type
_entity.pdbx_description
1 polymer ?
#
loop_
_entity_poly.entity_id
_entity_poly.type
_entity_poly.pdbx_seq_one_letter_code
_entity_poly.pdbx_strand_id
1 'polypeptide(L)'
;MKIVPLIKGGDGVPRRISDDMIAQICDENDIIDYVSRYVQLKKSGRDYSGLCPFHHEKTPSFHVSQEKQLFHCFGCGASGNLVQFVMRTENLDFIDALKLLADNAGIIIPEDDGNFSDASHEKKKRILAMNKLSARFFYNCLRDKNIGEKGQKY
;
A
#
# COMPACT_ATOMS: atom_id res chain seq x y z
N MET A 1 -7.74 -30.01 10.33
CA MET A 1 -8.51 -29.72 9.11
C MET A 1 -9.74 -28.93 9.57
N LYS A 2 -9.66 -27.59 9.62
CA LYS A 2 -10.77 -26.72 10.07
C LYS A 2 -11.52 -26.27 8.83
N ILE A 3 -12.78 -26.69 8.75
CA ILE A 3 -13.71 -26.33 7.67
C ILE A 3 -14.21 -24.92 7.97
N VAL A 4 -13.83 -23.94 7.13
CA VAL A 4 -14.36 -22.57 7.18
C VAL A 4 -15.76 -22.58 6.56
N PRO A 5 -16.79 -22.05 7.23
CA PRO A 5 -18.15 -22.03 6.69
C PRO A 5 -18.26 -21.10 5.48
N LEU A 6 -18.87 -21.62 4.42
CA LEU A 6 -19.22 -20.89 3.21
C LEU A 6 -20.25 -19.81 3.55
N ILE A 7 -19.84 -18.54 3.54
CA ILE A 7 -20.76 -17.41 3.69
C ILE A 7 -21.42 -17.18 2.32
N LYS A 8 -22.72 -17.50 2.24
CA LYS A 8 -23.58 -17.16 1.10
C LYS A 8 -23.77 -15.64 1.08
N GLY A 9 -23.13 -14.97 0.12
CA GLY A 9 -23.30 -13.54 -0.10
C GLY A 9 -24.55 -13.26 -0.93
N GLY A 10 -25.45 -12.44 -0.42
CA GLY A 10 -26.48 -11.75 -1.18
C GLY A 10 -25.98 -10.33 -1.54
N ASP A 11 -26.40 -9.91 -2.74
CA ASP A 11 -26.53 -8.54 -3.23
C ASP A 11 -25.27 -7.78 -3.68
N GLY A 12 -25.03 -7.84 -4.97
CA GLY A 12 -24.71 -6.80 -5.95
C GLY A 12 -23.66 -5.70 -5.65
N VAL A 13 -22.87 -5.80 -4.58
CA VAL A 13 -21.79 -4.86 -4.29
C VAL A 13 -20.47 -5.44 -4.80
N PRO A 14 -19.66 -4.68 -5.58
CA PRO A 14 -18.36 -5.18 -6.03
C PRO A 14 -17.55 -5.60 -4.81
N ARG A 15 -17.13 -6.88 -4.76
CA ARG A 15 -16.34 -7.45 -3.66
C ARG A 15 -14.95 -6.81 -3.67
N ARG A 16 -14.85 -5.67 -3.02
CA ARG A 16 -13.57 -5.19 -2.49
C ARG A 16 -13.13 -6.23 -1.48
N ILE A 17 -11.82 -6.45 -1.36
CA ILE A 17 -11.30 -7.21 -0.21
C ILE A 17 -11.93 -6.55 1.01
N SER A 18 -12.74 -7.30 1.75
CA SER A 18 -13.49 -6.74 2.88
C SER A 18 -12.53 -6.32 3.99
N ASP A 19 -12.90 -5.34 4.77
CA ASP A 19 -12.09 -4.89 5.92
C ASP A 19 -11.80 -6.05 6.89
N ASP A 20 -12.77 -6.97 7.06
CA ASP A 20 -12.60 -8.18 7.87
C ASP A 20 -11.53 -9.12 7.29
N MET A 21 -11.46 -9.26 5.97
CA MET A 21 -10.43 -10.08 5.31
C MET A 21 -9.06 -9.42 5.40
N ILE A 22 -8.99 -8.11 5.27
CA ILE A 22 -7.75 -7.34 5.47
C ILE A 22 -7.24 -7.53 6.90
N ALA A 23 -8.13 -7.42 7.89
CA ALA A 23 -7.80 -7.65 9.29
C ALA A 23 -7.29 -9.08 9.50
N GLN A 24 -7.98 -10.09 8.98
CA GLN A 24 -7.56 -11.48 9.06
C GLN A 24 -6.18 -11.71 8.44
N ILE A 25 -5.91 -11.15 7.25
CA ILE A 25 -4.60 -11.25 6.59
C ILE A 25 -3.50 -10.62 7.48
N CYS A 26 -3.79 -9.46 8.08
CA CYS A 26 -2.84 -8.79 8.97
C CYS A 26 -2.60 -9.57 10.27
N ASP A 27 -3.64 -10.16 10.86
CA ASP A 27 -3.56 -10.90 12.12
C ASP A 27 -2.78 -12.22 11.98
N GLU A 28 -2.85 -12.86 10.82
CA GLU A 28 -2.11 -14.11 10.51
C GLU A 28 -0.64 -13.85 10.12
N ASN A 29 -0.24 -12.61 9.92
CA ASN A 29 1.13 -12.23 9.58
C ASN A 29 1.73 -11.32 10.65
N ASP A 30 2.67 -11.82 11.46
CA ASP A 30 3.38 -10.98 12.43
C ASP A 30 4.39 -10.06 11.71
N ILE A 31 4.34 -8.77 12.03
CA ILE A 31 5.22 -7.76 11.43
C ILE A 31 6.70 -8.04 11.72
N ILE A 32 7.03 -8.59 12.92
CA ILE A 32 8.42 -8.90 13.28
C ILE A 32 8.95 -10.02 12.40
N ASP A 33 8.17 -11.08 12.20
CA ASP A 33 8.57 -12.23 11.37
C ASP A 33 8.78 -11.82 9.92
N TYR A 34 7.90 -10.97 9.40
CA TYR A 34 8.01 -10.48 8.03
C TYR A 34 9.20 -9.53 7.85
N VAL A 35 9.32 -8.52 8.71
CA VAL A 35 10.38 -7.50 8.64
C VAL A 35 11.76 -8.13 8.86
N SER A 36 11.87 -9.17 9.69
CA SER A 36 13.14 -9.87 9.97
C SER A 36 13.78 -10.51 8.73
N ARG A 37 13.02 -10.71 7.65
CA ARG A 37 13.54 -11.20 6.36
C ARG A 37 14.38 -10.14 5.63
N TYR A 38 14.18 -8.86 5.93
CA TYR A 38 14.83 -7.71 5.29
C TYR A 38 15.78 -6.97 6.21
N VAL A 39 15.49 -6.97 7.51
CA VAL A 39 16.20 -6.17 8.52
C VAL A 39 16.62 -7.07 9.68
N GLN A 40 17.89 -6.99 10.08
CA GLN A 40 18.34 -7.62 11.32
C GLN A 40 17.79 -6.85 12.51
N LEU A 41 16.67 -7.35 13.04
CA LEU A 41 16.03 -6.78 14.22
C LEU A 41 16.69 -7.25 15.50
N LYS A 42 16.94 -6.32 16.42
CA LYS A 42 17.42 -6.58 17.79
C LYS A 42 16.36 -6.11 18.77
N LYS A 43 16.07 -6.93 19.78
CA LYS A 43 15.12 -6.55 20.83
C LYS A 43 15.63 -5.34 21.59
N SER A 44 14.79 -4.31 21.73
CA SER A 44 15.07 -3.06 22.42
C SER A 44 13.88 -2.72 23.34
N GLY A 45 13.93 -3.19 24.58
CA GLY A 45 12.82 -3.08 25.50
C GLY A 45 11.61 -3.92 25.08
N ARG A 46 10.47 -3.26 24.83
CA ARG A 46 9.24 -3.90 24.34
C ARG A 46 9.20 -4.05 22.82
N ASP A 47 9.98 -3.22 22.13
CA ASP A 47 10.00 -3.13 20.67
C ASP A 47 11.29 -3.77 20.10
N TYR A 48 11.41 -3.75 18.80
CA TYR A 48 12.58 -4.20 18.06
C TYR A 48 13.19 -3.03 17.29
N SER A 49 14.51 -3.03 17.13
CA SER A 49 15.23 -1.99 16.38
C SER A 49 16.23 -2.58 15.40
N GLY A 50 16.46 -1.90 14.30
CA GLY A 50 17.40 -2.29 13.26
C GLY A 50 17.78 -1.13 12.34
N LEU A 51 18.59 -1.41 11.32
CA LEU A 51 18.88 -0.44 10.27
C LEU A 51 17.70 -0.32 9.33
N CYS A 52 17.38 0.89 8.91
CA CYS A 52 16.25 1.15 8.04
C CYS A 52 16.48 0.58 6.62
N PRO A 53 15.51 -0.16 6.04
CA PRO A 53 15.63 -0.64 4.67
C PRO A 53 15.33 0.44 3.63
N PHE A 54 14.77 1.58 4.04
CA PHE A 54 14.29 2.63 3.13
C PHE A 54 15.28 3.78 2.94
N HIS A 55 16.33 3.88 3.78
CA HIS A 55 17.40 4.84 3.62
C HIS A 55 18.72 4.29 4.17
N HIS A 56 19.82 4.84 3.72
CA HIS A 56 21.14 4.40 4.17
C HIS A 56 21.51 5.06 5.50
N GLU A 57 21.82 4.24 6.52
CA GLU A 57 22.22 4.70 7.85
C GLU A 57 23.25 3.74 8.48
N LYS A 58 23.98 4.23 9.47
CA LYS A 58 24.98 3.44 10.22
C LYS A 58 24.50 3.10 11.64
N THR A 59 23.55 3.84 12.15
CA THR A 59 22.98 3.67 13.50
C THR A 59 21.52 3.26 13.38
N PRO A 60 21.08 2.24 14.14
CA PRO A 60 19.69 1.77 14.08
C PRO A 60 18.70 2.87 14.45
N SER A 61 17.83 3.23 13.53
CA SER A 61 16.73 4.18 13.76
C SER A 61 15.35 3.61 13.37
N PHE A 62 15.33 2.40 12.84
CA PHE A 62 14.12 1.70 12.46
C PHE A 62 13.59 0.89 13.63
N HIS A 63 12.39 1.20 14.08
CA HIS A 63 11.73 0.54 15.21
C HIS A 63 10.48 -0.18 14.75
N VAL A 64 10.24 -1.37 15.31
CA VAL A 64 9.06 -2.18 15.03
C VAL A 64 8.42 -2.58 16.35
N SER A 65 7.15 -2.24 16.52
CA SER A 65 6.35 -2.61 17.67
C SER A 65 5.51 -3.84 17.36
N GLN A 66 5.80 -4.94 18.06
CA GLN A 66 5.03 -6.18 17.91
C GLN A 66 3.62 -6.02 18.45
N GLU A 67 3.46 -5.33 19.58
CA GLU A 67 2.15 -5.11 20.20
C GLU A 67 1.21 -4.29 19.30
N LYS A 68 1.75 -3.26 18.62
CA LYS A 68 0.97 -2.37 17.78
C LYS A 68 0.93 -2.80 16.31
N GLN A 69 1.74 -3.79 15.90
CA GLN A 69 1.92 -4.21 14.51
C GLN A 69 2.27 -3.04 13.58
N LEU A 70 3.15 -2.13 14.07
CA LEU A 70 3.57 -0.92 13.37
C LEU A 70 5.09 -0.80 13.34
N PHE A 71 5.60 -0.19 12.29
CA PHE A 71 6.98 0.26 12.23
C PHE A 71 7.09 1.79 12.15
N HIS A 72 8.21 2.32 12.63
CA HIS A 72 8.57 3.73 12.49
C HIS A 72 10.09 3.88 12.40
N CYS A 73 10.55 4.66 11.42
CA CYS A 73 11.95 5.05 11.30
C CYS A 73 12.15 6.49 11.75
N PHE A 74 12.93 6.72 12.79
CA PHE A 74 13.24 8.05 13.29
C PHE A 74 14.25 8.80 12.41
N GLY A 75 14.95 8.12 11.50
CA GLY A 75 15.88 8.72 10.56
C GLY A 75 15.20 9.37 9.36
N CYS A 76 14.32 8.64 8.67
CA CYS A 76 13.68 9.13 7.44
C CYS A 76 12.17 9.41 7.59
N GLY A 77 11.58 9.17 8.78
CA GLY A 77 10.15 9.36 9.02
C GLY A 77 9.23 8.29 8.37
N ALA A 78 9.79 7.26 7.73
CA ALA A 78 8.99 6.16 7.18
C ALA A 78 8.26 5.44 8.31
N SER A 79 6.95 5.28 8.17
CA SER A 79 6.11 4.61 9.17
C SER A 79 4.94 3.91 8.50
N GLY A 80 4.36 2.95 9.21
CA GLY A 80 3.18 2.26 8.74
C GLY A 80 2.97 0.90 9.41
N ASN A 81 1.98 0.17 8.88
CA ASN A 81 1.69 -1.21 9.24
C ASN A 81 2.40 -2.20 8.31
N LEU A 82 2.16 -3.50 8.51
CA LEU A 82 2.77 -4.56 7.70
C LEU A 82 2.47 -4.40 6.20
N VAL A 83 1.24 -4.08 5.81
CA VAL A 83 0.88 -3.90 4.39
C VAL A 83 1.68 -2.77 3.76
N GLN A 84 1.82 -1.64 4.46
CA GLN A 84 2.61 -0.49 3.99
C GLN A 84 4.11 -0.80 3.93
N PHE A 85 4.61 -1.67 4.81
CA PHE A 85 5.97 -2.16 4.74
C PHE A 85 6.18 -2.97 3.46
N VAL A 86 5.31 -3.94 3.18
CA VAL A 86 5.35 -4.78 1.98
C VAL A 86 5.26 -3.94 0.70
N MET A 87 4.31 -3.00 0.65
CA MET A 87 4.17 -2.09 -0.50
C MET A 87 5.48 -1.35 -0.83
N ARG A 88 6.21 -0.91 0.21
CA ARG A 88 7.46 -0.16 0.03
C ARG A 88 8.66 -1.04 -0.30
N THR A 89 8.78 -2.22 0.33
CA THR A 89 9.91 -3.14 0.11
C THR A 89 9.82 -3.86 -1.22
N GLU A 90 8.61 -4.30 -1.60
CA GLU A 90 8.37 -5.04 -2.85
C GLU A 90 7.96 -4.14 -4.02
N ASN A 91 7.79 -2.83 -3.78
CA ASN A 91 7.29 -1.86 -4.76
C ASN A 91 5.96 -2.28 -5.38
N LEU A 92 5.05 -2.77 -4.53
CA LEU A 92 3.72 -3.26 -4.90
C LEU A 92 2.65 -2.21 -4.60
N ASP A 93 1.51 -2.31 -5.28
CA ASP A 93 0.32 -1.60 -4.86
C ASP A 93 -0.37 -2.31 -3.67
N PHE A 94 -1.40 -1.68 -3.12
CA PHE A 94 -2.09 -2.17 -1.93
C PHE A 94 -2.73 -3.57 -2.14
N ILE A 95 -3.33 -3.81 -3.29
CA ILE A 95 -4.00 -5.08 -3.60
C ILE A 95 -2.98 -6.20 -3.77
N ASP A 96 -1.89 -5.94 -4.48
CA ASP A 96 -0.85 -6.93 -4.71
C ASP A 96 -0.06 -7.24 -3.42
N ALA A 97 0.15 -6.24 -2.56
CA ALA A 97 0.72 -6.45 -1.23
C ALA A 97 -0.18 -7.33 -0.34
N LEU A 98 -1.51 -7.11 -0.38
CA LEU A 98 -2.46 -7.96 0.33
C LEU A 98 -2.49 -9.39 -0.20
N LYS A 99 -2.44 -9.59 -1.52
CA LYS A 99 -2.36 -10.92 -2.13
C LYS A 99 -1.11 -11.65 -1.67
N LEU A 100 0.05 -10.99 -1.68
CA LEU A 100 1.31 -11.56 -1.22
C LEU A 100 1.24 -11.99 0.26
N LEU A 101 0.63 -11.17 1.12
CA LEU A 101 0.45 -11.49 2.53
C LEU A 101 -0.57 -12.62 2.74
N ALA A 102 -1.65 -12.66 1.94
CA ALA A 102 -2.63 -13.72 1.96
C ALA A 102 -2.01 -15.07 1.56
N ASP A 103 -1.22 -15.09 0.49
CA ASP A 103 -0.48 -16.28 0.04
C ASP A 103 0.49 -16.77 1.14
N ASN A 104 1.15 -15.85 1.83
CA ASN A 104 2.05 -16.16 2.94
C ASN A 104 1.34 -16.80 4.14
N ALA A 105 0.10 -16.38 4.41
CA ALA A 105 -0.78 -16.90 5.46
C ALA A 105 -1.61 -18.11 5.02
N GLY A 106 -1.55 -18.50 3.74
CA GLY A 106 -2.41 -19.57 3.18
C GLY A 106 -3.89 -19.19 3.11
N ILE A 107 -4.19 -17.88 3.07
CA ILE A 107 -5.55 -17.35 2.94
C ILE A 107 -5.87 -17.20 1.46
N ILE A 108 -6.96 -17.85 1.03
CA ILE A 108 -7.44 -17.72 -0.36
C ILE A 108 -8.31 -16.46 -0.43
N ILE A 109 -7.82 -15.44 -1.14
CA ILE A 109 -8.67 -14.30 -1.52
C ILE A 109 -9.55 -14.79 -2.67
N PRO A 110 -10.90 -14.76 -2.55
CA PRO A 110 -11.77 -15.13 -3.65
C PRO A 110 -11.46 -14.23 -4.84
N GLU A 111 -11.05 -14.83 -5.95
CA GLU A 111 -10.88 -14.07 -7.19
C GLU A 111 -12.25 -13.50 -7.57
N ASP A 112 -12.30 -12.19 -7.75
CA ASP A 112 -13.48 -11.52 -8.29
C ASP A 112 -13.56 -11.92 -9.77
N ASP A 113 -14.67 -12.55 -10.16
CA ASP A 113 -14.93 -12.94 -11.54
C ASP A 113 -14.85 -11.70 -12.46
N GLY A 114 -13.63 -11.34 -12.84
CA GLY A 114 -13.23 -10.58 -14.03
C GLY A 114 -13.95 -9.28 -14.41
N ASN A 115 -15.01 -8.88 -13.71
CA ASN A 115 -15.86 -7.76 -14.16
C ASN A 115 -15.53 -6.41 -13.49
N PHE A 116 -14.61 -6.38 -12.51
CA PHE A 116 -14.29 -5.16 -11.78
C PHE A 116 -12.97 -4.50 -12.22
N SER A 117 -12.06 -5.26 -12.84
CA SER A 117 -10.80 -4.71 -13.35
C SER A 117 -11.05 -3.75 -14.53
N ASP A 118 -12.04 -4.04 -15.38
CA ASP A 118 -12.32 -3.22 -16.58
C ASP A 118 -12.94 -1.87 -16.23
N ALA A 119 -13.94 -1.82 -15.33
CA ALA A 119 -14.60 -0.54 -14.99
C ALA A 119 -13.69 0.40 -14.18
N SER A 120 -12.89 -0.12 -13.26
CA SER A 120 -11.94 0.68 -12.49
C SER A 120 -10.73 1.08 -13.32
N HIS A 121 -10.25 0.20 -14.19
CA HIS A 121 -9.17 0.46 -15.13
C HIS A 121 -9.61 1.50 -16.18
N GLU A 122 -10.81 1.37 -16.72
CA GLU A 122 -11.40 2.33 -17.64
C GLU A 122 -11.63 3.69 -16.97
N LYS A 123 -12.11 3.72 -15.73
CA LYS A 123 -12.25 4.95 -14.94
C LYS A 123 -10.90 5.61 -14.69
N LYS A 124 -9.88 4.85 -14.29
CA LYS A 124 -8.50 5.34 -14.09
C LYS A 124 -7.93 5.89 -15.41
N LYS A 125 -8.11 5.17 -16.51
CA LYS A 125 -7.68 5.58 -17.86
C LYS A 125 -8.37 6.87 -18.29
N ARG A 126 -9.68 7.03 -18.04
CA ARG A 126 -10.42 8.27 -18.31
C ARG A 126 -9.93 9.43 -17.47
N ILE A 127 -9.68 9.23 -16.15
CA ILE A 127 -9.14 10.25 -15.25
C ILE A 127 -7.74 10.68 -15.71
N LEU A 128 -6.88 9.75 -16.06
CA LEU A 128 -5.54 10.05 -16.57
C LEU A 128 -5.59 10.81 -17.90
N ALA A 129 -6.49 10.44 -18.79
CA ALA A 129 -6.71 11.15 -20.05
C ALA A 129 -7.21 12.59 -19.81
N MET A 130 -8.17 12.78 -18.91
CA MET A 130 -8.66 14.11 -18.51
C MET A 130 -7.55 14.97 -17.89
N ASN A 131 -6.76 14.42 -16.97
CA ASN A 131 -5.64 15.13 -16.36
C ASN A 131 -4.61 15.56 -17.40
N LYS A 132 -4.31 14.69 -18.37
CA LYS A 132 -3.38 14.99 -19.47
C LYS A 132 -3.91 16.10 -20.38
N LEU A 133 -5.20 16.09 -20.67
CA LEU A 133 -5.85 17.17 -21.46
C LEU A 133 -5.86 18.49 -20.69
N SER A 134 -6.20 18.46 -19.40
CA SER A 134 -6.19 19.65 -18.54
C SER A 134 -4.78 20.27 -18.42
N ALA A 135 -3.78 19.43 -18.17
CA ALA A 135 -2.38 19.87 -18.10
C ALA A 135 -1.93 20.52 -19.42
N ARG A 136 -2.30 19.91 -20.55
CA ARG A 136 -2.00 20.46 -21.89
C ARG A 136 -2.73 21.78 -22.16
N PHE A 137 -3.99 21.87 -21.71
CA PHE A 137 -4.77 23.11 -21.82
C PHE A 137 -4.11 24.23 -21.02
N PHE A 138 -3.82 24.01 -19.73
CA PHE A 138 -3.15 25.01 -18.89
C PHE A 138 -1.75 25.40 -19.41
N TYR A 139 -0.98 24.43 -19.89
CA TYR A 139 0.32 24.69 -20.51
C TYR A 139 0.19 25.60 -21.73
N ASN A 140 -0.79 25.36 -22.60
CA ASN A 140 -1.04 26.20 -23.78
C ASN A 140 -1.52 27.61 -23.38
N CYS A 141 -2.44 27.71 -22.38
CA CYS A 141 -2.90 29.01 -21.87
C CYS A 141 -1.74 29.84 -21.27
N LEU A 142 -0.81 29.21 -20.56
CA LEU A 142 0.36 29.90 -20.00
C LEU A 142 1.33 30.40 -21.09
N ARG A 143 1.39 29.73 -22.25
CA ARG A 143 2.24 30.13 -23.38
C ARG A 143 1.60 31.13 -24.31
N ASP A 144 0.28 31.31 -24.23
CA ASP A 144 -0.43 32.29 -25.04
C ASP A 144 -0.10 33.70 -24.53
N LYS A 145 0.40 34.56 -25.39
CA LYS A 145 0.83 35.94 -25.06
C LYS A 145 -0.28 36.81 -24.50
N ASN A 146 -1.53 36.51 -24.88
CA ASN A 146 -2.69 37.33 -24.47
C ASN A 146 -3.28 36.88 -23.13
N ILE A 147 -3.14 35.58 -22.78
CA ILE A 147 -3.75 34.97 -21.60
C ILE A 147 -2.69 34.74 -20.50
N GLY A 148 -1.49 34.35 -20.89
CA GLY A 148 -0.44 33.89 -19.98
C GLY A 148 0.53 34.96 -19.45
N GLU A 149 0.48 36.21 -19.95
CA GLU A 149 1.47 37.25 -19.63
C GLU A 149 1.55 37.57 -18.13
N LYS A 150 0.43 37.52 -17.41
CA LYS A 150 0.40 37.73 -15.96
C LYS A 150 0.93 36.52 -15.16
N GLY A 151 0.78 35.31 -15.69
CA GLY A 151 1.24 34.07 -15.05
C GLY A 151 2.73 33.78 -15.23
N GLN A 152 3.34 34.33 -16.29
CA GLN A 152 4.78 34.14 -16.57
C GLN A 152 5.69 35.06 -15.76
N LYS A 153 5.12 36.07 -15.06
CA LYS A 153 5.87 37.02 -14.19
C LYS A 153 6.04 36.54 -12.75
N TYR A 154 5.54 35.36 -12.42
CA TYR A 154 5.73 34.66 -11.14
C TYR A 154 6.65 33.45 -11.35
#